data_b3566a5e39b1b062181152f15812062d
#
_entry.id   b3566a5e39b1b062181152f15812062d
#
_cell.length_a   1.000
_cell.length_b   1.000
_cell.length_c   1.000
_cell.angle_alpha   90.00
_cell.angle_beta   90.00
_cell.angle_gamma   90.00
#
_symmetry.space_group_name_H-M   'P 1'
#
loop_
_entity.id
_entity.type
_entity.pdbx_description
1 polymer ?
#
loop_
_entity_poly.entity_id
_entity_poly.type
_entity_poly.pdbx_seq_one_letter_code
_entity_poly.pdbx_strand_id
1 'polypeptide(L)'
;TTAIGMGVSEELGGYVTITVAVIIITGVLGNMIAEVVYKIAKIEEPIARGLGLGTSAHAIGTAKAMELGPVEGAMSSLAIAVAGLLTVVGASVFAGMM
;
A
#
# COMPACT_ATOMS: atom_id res chain seq x y z
N THR A 1 5.27 -1.33 -0.36
CA THR A 1 5.62 -2.31 -1.39
C THR A 1 6.39 -3.49 -0.81
N THR A 2 6.26 -4.66 -1.43
CA THR A 2 6.93 -5.87 -0.96
C THR A 2 8.46 -5.68 -0.92
N ALA A 3 9.04 -5.13 -1.97
CA ALA A 3 10.49 -4.93 -2.05
C ALA A 3 11.01 -4.00 -0.94
N ILE A 4 10.35 -2.87 -0.73
CA ILE A 4 10.72 -1.92 0.32
C ILE A 4 10.50 -2.53 1.71
N GLY A 5 9.38 -3.21 1.92
CA GLY A 5 9.08 -3.88 3.17
C GLY A 5 10.10 -4.95 3.53
N MET A 6 10.52 -5.76 2.56
CA MET A 6 11.58 -6.74 2.74
C MET A 6 12.90 -6.08 3.15
N GLY A 7 13.32 -5.05 2.43
CA GLY A 7 14.56 -4.33 2.71
C GLY A 7 14.56 -3.69 4.09
N VAL A 8 13.47 -3.00 4.44
CA VAL A 8 13.32 -2.36 5.76
C VAL A 8 13.31 -3.40 6.88
N SER A 9 12.56 -4.50 6.70
CA SER A 9 12.48 -5.57 7.69
C SER A 9 13.85 -6.20 7.93
N GLU A 10 14.58 -6.51 6.88
CA GLU A 10 15.95 -7.07 6.97
C GLU A 10 16.90 -6.11 7.67
N GLU A 11 16.89 -4.84 7.27
CA GLU A 11 17.77 -3.81 7.84
C GLU A 11 17.51 -3.60 9.33
N LEU A 12 16.25 -3.66 9.77
CA LEU A 12 15.87 -3.44 11.17
C LEU A 12 15.81 -4.71 12.01
N GLY A 13 16.20 -5.85 11.44
CA GLY A 13 16.23 -7.13 12.16
C GLY A 13 14.88 -7.82 12.31
N GLY A 14 13.91 -7.48 11.44
CA GLY A 14 12.61 -8.12 11.45
C GLY A 14 12.61 -9.49 10.77
N TYR A 15 11.49 -10.20 10.89
CA TYR A 15 11.30 -11.49 10.21
C TYR A 15 10.80 -11.25 8.78
N VAL A 16 11.70 -11.32 7.80
CA VAL A 16 11.39 -11.00 6.40
C VAL A 16 10.25 -11.86 5.85
N THR A 17 10.24 -13.17 6.15
CA THR A 17 9.18 -14.06 5.67
C THR A 17 7.79 -13.65 6.18
N ILE A 18 7.69 -13.26 7.45
CA ILE A 18 6.43 -12.81 8.04
C ILE A 18 6.03 -11.46 7.43
N THR A 19 6.99 -10.56 7.25
CA THR A 19 6.75 -9.26 6.62
C THR A 19 6.17 -9.43 5.22
N VAL A 20 6.77 -10.28 4.39
CA VAL A 20 6.29 -10.55 3.03
C VAL A 20 4.89 -11.15 3.05
N ALA A 21 4.64 -12.13 3.92
CA ALA A 21 3.33 -12.75 4.03
C ALA A 21 2.24 -11.74 4.38
N VAL A 22 2.50 -10.87 5.34
CA VAL A 22 1.56 -9.83 5.75
C VAL A 22 1.29 -8.82 4.63
N ILE A 23 2.33 -8.39 3.92
CA ILE A 23 2.20 -7.45 2.81
C ILE A 23 1.33 -8.06 1.70
N ILE A 24 1.57 -9.31 1.33
CA ILE A 24 0.80 -9.99 0.28
C ILE A 24 -0.66 -10.15 0.70
N ILE A 25 -0.91 -10.60 1.93
CA ILE A 25 -2.28 -10.76 2.45
C ILE A 25 -3.00 -9.42 2.44
N THR A 26 -2.37 -8.35 2.91
CA THR A 26 -2.94 -7.01 2.92
C THR A 26 -3.31 -6.53 1.53
N GLY A 27 -2.41 -6.74 0.57
CA GLY A 27 -2.65 -6.34 -0.82
C GLY A 27 -3.78 -7.11 -1.48
N VAL A 28 -3.82 -8.43 -1.29
CA VAL A 28 -4.87 -9.28 -1.86
C VAL A 28 -6.23 -8.94 -1.25
N LEU A 29 -6.30 -8.80 0.08
CA LEU A 29 -7.56 -8.42 0.74
C LEU A 29 -8.03 -7.04 0.29
N GLY A 30 -7.12 -6.06 0.21
CA GLY A 30 -7.46 -4.73 -0.27
C GLY A 30 -8.00 -4.74 -1.70
N ASN A 31 -7.38 -5.52 -2.57
CA ASN A 31 -7.83 -5.68 -3.95
C ASN A 31 -9.25 -6.29 -4.01
N MET A 32 -9.52 -7.29 -3.21
CA MET A 32 -10.81 -7.99 -3.20
C MET A 32 -11.95 -7.15 -2.64
N ILE A 33 -11.69 -6.36 -1.59
CA ILE A 33 -12.74 -5.63 -0.86
C ILE A 33 -12.90 -4.18 -1.29
N ALA A 34 -11.99 -3.65 -2.10
CA ALA A 34 -11.95 -2.21 -2.45
C ALA A 34 -13.27 -1.68 -2.98
N GLU A 35 -13.85 -2.34 -3.98
CA GLU A 35 -15.11 -1.88 -4.57
C GLU A 35 -16.25 -1.89 -3.56
N VAL A 36 -16.32 -2.93 -2.73
CA VAL A 36 -17.35 -3.05 -1.69
C VAL A 36 -17.20 -1.94 -0.65
N VAL A 37 -15.98 -1.70 -0.20
CA VAL A 37 -15.69 -0.64 0.78
C VAL A 37 -16.05 0.73 0.21
N TYR A 38 -15.65 1.02 -1.04
CA TYR A 38 -15.96 2.29 -1.67
C TYR A 38 -17.46 2.51 -1.85
N LYS A 39 -18.19 1.45 -2.14
CA LYS A 39 -19.64 1.50 -2.29
C LYS A 39 -20.32 1.76 -0.94
N ILE A 40 -19.93 1.03 0.10
CA ILE A 40 -20.50 1.17 1.45
C ILE A 40 -20.17 2.52 2.05
N ALA A 41 -18.92 2.96 1.95
CA ALA A 41 -18.46 4.25 2.46
C ALA A 41 -18.81 5.43 1.55
N LYS A 42 -19.40 5.18 0.39
CA LYS A 42 -19.77 6.20 -0.62
C LYS A 42 -18.59 7.03 -1.09
N ILE A 43 -17.44 6.38 -1.28
CA ILE A 43 -16.24 7.02 -1.81
C ILE A 43 -16.30 6.96 -3.33
N GLU A 44 -16.62 8.08 -3.97
CA GLU A 44 -16.77 8.19 -5.42
C GLU A 44 -15.63 8.94 -6.10
N GLU A 45 -14.89 9.77 -5.34
CA GLU A 45 -13.81 10.57 -5.88
C GLU A 45 -12.65 9.69 -6.37
N PRO A 46 -12.29 9.75 -7.67
CA PRO A 46 -11.22 8.90 -8.21
C PRO A 46 -9.87 9.07 -7.53
N ILE A 47 -9.53 10.30 -7.15
CA ILE A 47 -8.27 10.59 -6.45
C ILE A 47 -8.25 9.88 -5.10
N ALA A 48 -9.34 9.97 -4.34
CA ALA A 48 -9.47 9.31 -3.04
C ALA A 48 -9.39 7.79 -3.14
N ARG A 49 -10.05 7.21 -4.15
CA ARG A 49 -9.99 5.76 -4.41
C ARG A 49 -8.57 5.32 -4.74
N GLY A 50 -7.88 6.04 -5.60
CA GLY A 50 -6.51 5.73 -6.00
C GLY A 50 -5.53 5.85 -4.83
N LEU A 51 -5.58 6.95 -4.09
CA LEU A 51 -4.72 7.16 -2.92
C LEU A 51 -4.97 6.11 -1.85
N GLY A 52 -6.22 5.75 -1.60
CA GLY A 52 -6.58 4.72 -0.63
C GLY A 52 -6.00 3.36 -0.99
N LEU A 53 -6.16 2.93 -2.24
CA LEU A 53 -5.63 1.65 -2.71
C LEU A 53 -4.10 1.61 -2.71
N GLY A 54 -3.45 2.66 -3.17
CA GLY A 54 -1.99 2.72 -3.19
C GLY A 54 -1.40 2.71 -1.80
N THR A 55 -2.02 3.43 -0.87
CA THR A 55 -1.53 3.53 0.50
C THR A 55 -1.75 2.25 1.30
N SER A 56 -2.92 1.62 1.17
CA SER A 56 -3.30 0.47 2.00
C SER A 56 -2.97 -0.88 1.37
N ALA A 57 -2.98 -0.99 0.05
CA ALA A 57 -2.82 -2.26 -0.66
C ALA A 57 -1.68 -2.25 -1.68
N HIS A 58 -0.83 -1.22 -1.66
CA HIS A 58 0.42 -1.08 -2.41
C HIS A 58 0.31 -1.48 -3.89
N ALA A 59 1.27 -2.22 -4.45
CA ALA A 59 1.28 -2.58 -5.87
C ALA A 59 0.09 -3.45 -6.28
N ILE A 60 -0.34 -4.36 -5.42
CA ILE A 60 -1.52 -5.20 -5.68
C ILE A 60 -2.78 -4.34 -5.75
N GLY A 61 -2.90 -3.35 -4.85
CA GLY A 61 -4.00 -2.38 -4.88
C GLY A 61 -3.93 -1.45 -6.09
N THR A 62 -2.73 -1.12 -6.56
CA THR A 62 -2.56 -0.31 -7.76
C THR A 62 -3.06 -1.04 -9.01
N ALA A 63 -2.86 -2.35 -9.10
CA ALA A 63 -3.43 -3.14 -10.18
C ALA A 63 -4.96 -2.99 -10.21
N LYS A 64 -5.61 -3.04 -9.04
CA LYS A 64 -7.05 -2.80 -8.91
C LYS A 64 -7.44 -1.37 -9.29
N ALA A 65 -6.65 -0.39 -8.86
CA ALA A 65 -6.89 1.02 -9.18
C ALA A 65 -6.85 1.26 -10.69
N MET A 66 -5.92 0.63 -11.39
CA MET A 66 -5.83 0.73 -12.86
C MET A 66 -7.06 0.17 -13.56
N GLU A 67 -7.67 -0.89 -13.01
CA GLU A 67 -8.93 -1.43 -13.52
C GLU A 67 -10.09 -0.45 -13.31
N LEU A 68 -10.07 0.31 -12.21
CA LEU A 68 -11.11 1.29 -11.90
C LEU A 68 -11.07 2.50 -12.82
N GLY A 69 -9.88 2.93 -13.22
CA GLY A 69 -9.74 4.05 -14.13
C GLY A 69 -8.32 4.64 -14.16
N PRO A 70 -8.04 5.57 -15.12
CA PRO A 70 -6.70 6.16 -15.26
C PRO A 70 -6.33 7.10 -14.10
N VAL A 71 -7.27 7.82 -13.53
CA VAL A 71 -7.00 8.72 -12.39
C VAL A 71 -6.72 7.90 -11.15
N GLU A 72 -7.50 6.87 -10.89
CA GLU A 72 -7.30 5.95 -9.78
C GLU A 72 -5.93 5.28 -9.87
N GLY A 73 -5.56 4.79 -11.04
CA GLY A 73 -4.26 4.17 -11.27
C GLY A 73 -3.09 5.12 -11.07
N ALA A 74 -3.20 6.35 -11.58
CA ALA A 74 -2.18 7.38 -11.43
C ALA A 74 -1.99 7.78 -9.97
N MET A 75 -3.07 8.00 -9.25
CA MET A 75 -3.03 8.39 -7.83
C MET A 75 -2.53 7.26 -6.96
N SER A 76 -2.89 6.02 -7.26
CA SER A 76 -2.39 4.85 -6.55
C SER A 76 -0.87 4.70 -6.73
N SER A 77 -0.38 4.88 -7.95
CA SER A 77 1.05 4.83 -8.25
C SER A 77 1.82 5.92 -7.51
N LEU A 78 1.29 7.13 -7.47
CA LEU A 78 1.86 8.24 -6.72
C LEU A 78 1.89 7.91 -5.21
N ALA A 79 0.81 7.35 -4.68
CA ALA A 79 0.72 6.98 -3.27
C ALA A 79 1.79 5.94 -2.90
N ILE A 80 2.03 4.95 -3.75
CA ILE A 80 3.08 3.96 -3.53
C ILE A 80 4.45 4.62 -3.45
N ALA A 81 4.76 5.52 -4.38
CA ALA A 81 6.06 6.19 -4.42
C ALA A 81 6.28 7.03 -3.15
N VAL A 82 5.30 7.82 -2.76
CA VAL A 82 5.38 8.68 -1.58
C VAL A 82 5.40 7.84 -0.30
N ALA A 83 4.51 6.86 -0.18
CA ALA A 83 4.44 5.98 0.99
C ALA A 83 5.73 5.17 1.16
N GLY A 84 6.30 4.68 0.06
CA GLY A 84 7.55 3.95 0.08
C GLY A 84 8.70 4.79 0.60
N LEU A 85 8.83 6.01 0.11
CA LEU A 85 9.85 6.95 0.55
C LEU A 85 9.69 7.29 2.03
N LEU A 86 8.47 7.60 2.46
CA LEU A 86 8.16 7.90 3.86
C LEU A 86 8.42 6.69 4.77
N THR A 87 8.15 5.48 4.28
CA THR A 87 8.39 4.26 5.05
C THR A 87 9.89 4.04 5.29
N VAL A 88 10.72 4.22 4.28
CA VAL A 88 12.17 4.06 4.42
C VAL A 88 12.72 5.02 5.47
N VAL A 89 12.31 6.28 5.42
CA VAL A 89 12.76 7.29 6.39
C VAL A 89 12.11 7.06 7.76
N GLY A 90 10.80 6.89 7.78
CA GLY A 90 10.01 6.80 9.02
C GLY A 90 10.28 5.53 9.82
N ALA A 91 10.45 4.39 9.17
CA ALA A 91 10.70 3.12 9.86
C ALA A 91 11.98 3.17 10.69
N SER A 92 13.04 3.76 10.14
CA SER A 92 14.30 3.92 10.86
C SER A 92 14.15 4.82 12.09
N VAL A 93 13.38 5.91 11.95
CA VAL A 93 13.10 6.83 13.06
C VAL A 93 12.32 6.15 14.16
N PHE A 94 11.21 5.47 13.82
CA PHE A 94 10.37 4.79 14.80
C PHE A 94 11.06 3.61 15.46
N ALA A 95 11.86 2.85 14.72
CA ALA A 95 12.65 1.75 15.28
C ALA A 95 13.68 2.26 16.30
N GLY A 96 14.26 3.42 16.06
CA GLY A 96 15.19 4.05 16.98
C GLY A 96 14.56 4.54 18.28
N MET A 97 13.25 4.66 18.33
CA MET A 97 12.48 5.07 19.51
C MET A 97 12.11 3.90 20.42
N MET A 98 12.29 2.67 19.95
CA MET A 98 11.90 1.44 20.68
C MET A 98 12.98 0.97 21.64
#